data_37ae32a4d4bd7dd33b82e38dda298c88
#
_entry.id   37ae32a4d4bd7dd33b82e38dda298c88
#
_cell.length_a   1.000
_cell.length_b   1.000
_cell.length_c   1.000
_cell.angle_alpha   90.00
_cell.angle_beta   90.00
_cell.angle_gamma   90.00
#
_symmetry.space_group_name_H-M   'P 1'
#
loop_
_entity.id
_entity.type
_entity.pdbx_description
1 polymer ?
#
loop_
_entity_poly.entity_id
_entity_poly.type
_entity_poly.pdbx_seq_one_letter_code
_entity_poly.pdbx_strand_id
1 'polypeptide(L)'
;MNVFDWFETCGIENKQPNISKDEARNIIKKLSLKPFESRFKINVIWLPEFMHNSTANALLKILEEPPGDTLFFLVSNNYQKLLSTILSRVQMFKVKSFEDEDIKNYFRKFDDVSESEVDSAIYLSGSNINTAQKILRDATVDNLNYLKEWLRNCYSENFLEINKKLDWFNDLSKIKKRAFLMYSLKLMREALVSKIDLSLVKISEEEKNFVSNFRKTLDQESLEDLILLLDRSVSYLDRNANPKILFLDLSIKISNFFQKVKT
;
A
#
# COMPACT_ATOMS: atom_id res chain seq x y z
N MET A 1 13.28 2.53 2.42
CA MET A 1 12.83 1.34 3.18
C MET A 1 11.45 1.68 3.76
N ASN A 2 10.43 0.91 3.45
CA ASN A 2 9.12 1.04 4.09
C ASN A 2 8.97 0.03 5.23
N VAL A 3 7.84 0.07 5.96
CA VAL A 3 7.56 -0.84 7.09
C VAL A 3 7.65 -2.32 6.69
N PHE A 4 7.16 -2.65 5.50
CA PHE A 4 7.13 -4.03 5.00
C PHE A 4 8.53 -4.53 4.64
N ASP A 5 9.37 -3.66 4.06
CA ASP A 5 10.78 -3.98 3.75
C ASP A 5 11.56 -4.31 5.03
N TRP A 6 11.27 -3.56 6.11
CA TRP A 6 11.86 -3.80 7.41
C TRP A 6 11.43 -5.14 8.00
N PHE A 7 10.14 -5.48 7.90
CA PHE A 7 9.62 -6.76 8.39
C PHE A 7 10.23 -7.94 7.64
N GLU A 8 10.32 -7.85 6.32
CA GLU A 8 10.98 -8.83 5.47
C GLU A 8 12.45 -9.02 5.87
N THR A 9 13.18 -7.92 6.03
CA THR A 9 14.59 -7.92 6.46
C THR A 9 14.77 -8.54 7.86
N CYS A 10 13.81 -8.33 8.77
CA CYS A 10 13.83 -8.88 10.13
C CYS A 10 13.27 -10.30 10.24
N GLY A 11 12.78 -10.91 9.14
CA GLY A 11 12.14 -12.23 9.17
C GLY A 11 10.81 -12.27 9.95
N ILE A 12 10.09 -11.12 10.00
CA ILE A 12 8.87 -10.95 10.80
C ILE A 12 7.61 -11.00 9.90
N GLU A 13 7.66 -11.73 8.80
CA GLU A 13 6.62 -11.72 7.77
C GLU A 13 5.20 -12.02 8.28
N ASN A 14 5.07 -12.80 9.35
CA ASN A 14 3.79 -13.23 9.90
C ASN A 14 3.52 -12.78 11.35
N LYS A 15 4.36 -11.91 11.92
CA LYS A 15 4.16 -11.41 13.29
C LYS A 15 3.89 -9.93 13.27
N GLN A 16 3.00 -9.49 14.15
CA GLN A 16 2.79 -8.06 14.37
C GLN A 16 4.04 -7.50 15.08
N PRO A 17 4.69 -6.47 14.54
CA PRO A 17 5.83 -5.84 15.18
C PRO A 17 5.43 -5.28 16.55
N ASN A 18 6.34 -5.35 17.48
CA ASN A 18 6.11 -4.84 18.83
C ASN A 18 7.41 -4.26 19.40
N ILE A 19 7.35 -3.03 19.87
CA ILE A 19 8.42 -2.43 20.69
C ILE A 19 8.13 -2.76 22.14
N SER A 20 8.92 -3.68 22.70
CA SER A 20 8.71 -4.24 24.03
C SER A 20 9.09 -3.27 25.15
N LYS A 21 8.63 -3.59 26.38
CA LYS A 21 9.02 -2.85 27.59
C LYS A 21 10.53 -2.91 27.88
N ASP A 22 11.19 -3.98 27.47
CA ASP A 22 12.63 -4.13 27.65
C ASP A 22 13.42 -3.18 26.76
N GLU A 23 12.92 -2.90 25.54
CA GLU A 23 13.48 -1.85 24.69
C GLU A 23 13.37 -0.47 25.34
N ALA A 24 12.23 -0.14 25.99
CA ALA A 24 12.13 1.11 26.74
C ALA A 24 13.17 1.19 27.86
N ARG A 25 13.39 0.10 28.60
CA ARG A 25 14.44 0.05 29.64
C ARG A 25 15.83 0.26 29.05
N ASN A 26 16.12 -0.35 27.91
CA ASN A 26 17.40 -0.19 27.21
C ASN A 26 17.61 1.26 26.77
N ILE A 27 16.57 1.92 26.22
CA ILE A 27 16.61 3.34 25.85
C ILE A 27 16.93 4.19 27.09
N ILE A 28 16.20 4.01 28.17
CA ILE A 28 16.40 4.77 29.43
C ILE A 28 17.82 4.57 29.96
N LYS A 29 18.31 3.32 29.98
CA LYS A 29 19.67 2.99 30.43
C LYS A 29 20.74 3.67 29.56
N LYS A 30 20.60 3.62 28.22
CA LYS A 30 21.54 4.26 27.31
C LYS A 30 21.53 5.79 27.45
N LEU A 31 20.38 6.40 27.66
CA LEU A 31 20.25 7.84 27.82
C LEU A 31 20.76 8.37 29.16
N SER A 32 20.88 7.51 30.21
CA SER A 32 21.49 7.90 31.48
C SER A 32 23.02 8.05 31.38
N LEU A 33 23.65 7.50 30.33
CA LEU A 33 25.09 7.67 30.10
C LEU A 33 25.41 9.08 29.59
N LYS A 34 26.60 9.59 29.89
CA LYS A 34 27.07 10.87 29.32
C LYS A 34 27.38 10.72 27.83
N PRO A 35 27.12 11.75 27.00
CA PRO A 35 27.56 11.75 25.63
C PRO A 35 29.10 11.81 25.58
N PHE A 36 29.69 11.09 24.60
CA PHE A 36 31.15 10.99 24.48
C PHE A 36 31.73 12.01 23.49
N GLU A 37 31.10 12.18 22.31
CA GLU A 37 31.60 12.96 21.19
C GLU A 37 30.80 14.24 20.89
N SER A 38 29.60 14.36 21.44
CA SER A 38 28.68 15.46 21.09
C SER A 38 27.98 16.00 22.32
N ARG A 39 27.55 17.27 22.24
CA ARG A 39 26.74 17.91 23.26
C ARG A 39 25.36 17.24 23.38
N PHE A 40 24.76 16.85 22.23
CA PHE A 40 23.42 16.33 22.20
C PHE A 40 23.40 14.79 22.12
N LYS A 41 22.45 14.18 22.82
CA LYS A 41 22.01 12.80 22.58
C LYS A 41 20.81 12.80 21.69
N ILE A 42 20.83 11.99 20.63
CA ILE A 42 19.70 11.85 19.71
C ILE A 42 19.16 10.44 19.83
N ASN A 43 17.87 10.33 20.13
CA ASN A 43 17.15 9.05 20.15
C ASN A 43 16.06 9.06 19.08
N VAL A 44 16.14 8.12 18.13
CA VAL A 44 15.13 7.96 17.08
C VAL A 44 14.32 6.70 17.38
N ILE A 45 13.02 6.88 17.58
CA ILE A 45 12.06 5.79 17.71
C ILE A 45 11.25 5.73 16.43
N TRP A 46 11.52 4.71 15.62
CA TRP A 46 10.83 4.51 14.36
C TRP A 46 9.60 3.62 14.56
N LEU A 47 8.44 4.04 14.05
CA LEU A 47 7.14 3.39 14.18
C LEU A 47 6.68 3.23 15.65
N PRO A 48 6.65 4.31 16.42
CA PRO A 48 6.23 4.27 17.80
C PRO A 48 4.78 3.78 18.01
N GLU A 49 3.96 3.75 16.95
CA GLU A 49 2.62 3.15 16.97
C GLU A 49 2.61 1.64 17.20
N PHE A 50 3.76 0.98 17.12
CA PHE A 50 3.92 -0.43 17.51
C PHE A 50 4.46 -0.62 18.93
N MET A 51 4.57 0.43 19.72
CA MET A 51 4.88 0.30 21.13
C MET A 51 3.71 -0.34 21.90
N HIS A 52 4.03 -1.32 22.71
CA HIS A 52 3.06 -1.79 23.71
C HIS A 52 2.74 -0.66 24.70
N ASN A 53 1.51 -0.61 25.22
CA ASN A 53 1.08 0.44 26.16
C ASN A 53 2.04 0.58 27.35
N SER A 54 2.56 -0.54 27.88
CA SER A 54 3.53 -0.55 28.98
C SER A 54 4.89 0.07 28.58
N THR A 55 5.30 -0.05 27.31
CA THR A 55 6.50 0.57 26.75
C THR A 55 6.33 2.07 26.65
N ALA A 56 5.21 2.49 26.06
CA ALA A 56 4.84 3.89 25.90
C ALA A 56 4.81 4.59 27.27
N ASN A 57 4.12 4.00 28.25
CA ASN A 57 4.05 4.54 29.62
C ASN A 57 5.41 4.62 30.31
N ALA A 58 6.30 3.66 30.07
CA ALA A 58 7.65 3.68 30.66
C ALA A 58 8.51 4.85 30.10
N LEU A 59 8.24 5.30 28.88
CA LEU A 59 8.95 6.42 28.24
C LEU A 59 8.39 7.80 28.60
N LEU A 60 7.18 7.90 29.18
CA LEU A 60 6.54 9.21 29.46
C LEU A 60 7.42 10.14 30.28
N LYS A 61 8.02 9.63 31.36
CA LYS A 61 8.86 10.43 32.25
C LYS A 61 10.08 11.00 31.52
N ILE A 62 10.74 10.19 30.68
CA ILE A 62 11.96 10.61 29.96
C ILE A 62 11.64 11.49 28.76
N LEU A 63 10.41 11.42 28.22
CA LEU A 63 9.93 12.35 27.20
C LEU A 63 9.58 13.71 27.80
N GLU A 64 9.09 13.73 29.04
CA GLU A 64 8.73 14.96 29.75
C GLU A 64 9.98 15.68 30.29
N GLU A 65 10.89 14.94 30.88
CA GLU A 65 12.14 15.45 31.46
C GLU A 65 13.35 14.69 30.89
N PRO A 66 13.79 15.01 29.66
CA PRO A 66 14.92 14.34 29.03
C PRO A 66 16.21 14.55 29.82
N PRO A 67 17.05 13.53 30.02
CA PRO A 67 18.30 13.68 30.75
C PRO A 67 19.34 14.44 29.93
N GLY A 68 19.73 15.63 30.39
CA GLY A 68 20.69 16.51 29.71
C GLY A 68 20.18 17.00 28.35
N ASP A 69 21.09 17.32 27.44
CA ASP A 69 20.75 17.77 26.08
C ASP A 69 20.32 16.57 25.20
N THR A 70 19.14 16.00 25.46
CA THR A 70 18.59 14.85 24.72
C THR A 70 17.44 15.27 23.79
N LEU A 71 17.50 14.85 22.54
CA LEU A 71 16.46 15.03 21.54
C LEU A 71 15.81 13.66 21.21
N PHE A 72 14.48 13.63 21.19
CA PHE A 72 13.71 12.48 20.78
C PHE A 72 13.05 12.77 19.42
N PHE A 73 13.23 11.86 18.47
CA PHE A 73 12.49 11.85 17.21
C PHE A 73 11.61 10.61 17.16
N LEU A 74 10.30 10.80 17.22
CA LEU A 74 9.29 9.76 17.03
C LEU A 74 8.80 9.83 15.60
N VAL A 75 9.22 8.88 14.76
CA VAL A 75 8.88 8.84 13.33
C VAL A 75 7.73 7.85 13.13
N SER A 76 6.53 8.37 12.93
CA SER A 76 5.29 7.59 12.83
C SER A 76 4.63 7.72 11.47
N ASN A 77 4.06 6.62 10.95
CA ASN A 77 3.18 6.62 9.79
C ASN A 77 1.71 6.85 10.17
N ASN A 78 1.36 6.56 11.43
CA ASN A 78 -0.01 6.72 11.92
C ASN A 78 -0.01 7.24 13.37
N TYR A 79 0.13 8.54 13.52
CA TYR A 79 0.15 9.21 14.83
C TYR A 79 -1.15 9.01 15.64
N GLN A 80 -2.28 8.75 14.96
CA GLN A 80 -3.57 8.52 15.65
C GLN A 80 -3.58 7.25 16.51
N LYS A 81 -2.67 6.31 16.25
CA LYS A 81 -2.49 5.12 17.07
C LYS A 81 -1.60 5.34 18.30
N LEU A 82 -0.94 6.50 18.40
CA LEU A 82 -0.14 6.83 19.58
C LEU A 82 -1.06 7.22 20.74
N LEU A 83 -0.60 6.90 21.94
CA LEU A 83 -1.30 7.33 23.17
C LEU A 83 -1.35 8.88 23.24
N SER A 84 -2.48 9.42 23.63
CA SER A 84 -2.68 10.87 23.84
C SER A 84 -1.65 11.44 24.82
N THR A 85 -1.21 10.63 25.80
CA THR A 85 -0.16 10.98 26.76
C THR A 85 1.21 11.17 26.12
N ILE A 86 1.54 10.49 25.03
CA ILE A 86 2.76 10.75 24.24
C ILE A 86 2.55 12.01 23.38
N LEU A 87 1.42 12.12 22.69
CA LEU A 87 1.14 13.25 21.80
C LEU A 87 1.15 14.59 22.54
N SER A 88 0.75 14.62 23.82
CA SER A 88 0.80 15.84 24.65
C SER A 88 2.22 16.28 25.05
N ARG A 89 3.23 15.44 24.87
CA ARG A 89 4.64 15.67 25.27
C ARG A 89 5.60 15.83 24.10
N VAL A 90 5.08 15.77 22.88
CA VAL A 90 5.88 15.91 21.67
C VAL A 90 5.32 17.02 20.78
N GLN A 91 6.22 17.69 20.07
CA GLN A 91 5.81 18.61 19.02
C GLN A 91 5.60 17.83 17.71
N MET A 92 4.42 17.97 17.14
CA MET A 92 4.10 17.27 15.90
C MET A 92 4.57 18.06 14.69
N PHE A 93 5.35 17.40 13.82
CA PHE A 93 5.70 17.88 12.50
C PHE A 93 5.10 16.97 11.44
N LYS A 94 4.19 17.49 10.63
CA LYS A 94 3.59 16.74 9.53
C LYS A 94 4.49 16.83 8.30
N VAL A 95 5.09 15.72 7.91
CA VAL A 95 5.83 15.60 6.65
C VAL A 95 4.83 15.29 5.54
N LYS A 96 4.77 16.11 4.52
CA LYS A 96 3.92 15.90 3.34
C LYS A 96 4.47 14.73 2.50
N SER A 97 3.57 14.00 1.85
CA SER A 97 3.95 13.07 0.79
C SER A 97 4.58 13.83 -0.38
N PHE A 98 5.41 13.16 -1.16
CA PHE A 98 5.88 13.71 -2.42
C PHE A 98 4.71 13.99 -3.36
N GLU A 99 4.80 15.06 -4.13
CA GLU A 99 3.89 15.30 -5.24
C GLU A 99 4.31 14.40 -6.42
N ASP A 100 3.36 14.09 -7.29
CA ASP A 100 3.62 13.18 -8.42
C ASP A 100 4.76 13.71 -9.31
N GLU A 101 4.86 15.03 -9.48
CA GLU A 101 5.92 15.67 -10.25
C GLU A 101 7.31 15.51 -9.60
N ASP A 102 7.39 15.53 -8.27
CA ASP A 102 8.66 15.27 -7.55
C ASP A 102 9.15 13.85 -7.81
N ILE A 103 8.21 12.90 -7.82
CA ILE A 103 8.51 11.48 -8.08
C ILE A 103 8.91 11.29 -9.55
N LYS A 104 8.23 11.95 -10.50
CA LYS A 104 8.62 11.95 -11.91
C LYS A 104 10.04 12.47 -12.09
N ASN A 105 10.34 13.61 -11.49
CA ASN A 105 11.66 14.21 -11.55
C ASN A 105 12.78 13.33 -10.94
N TYR A 106 12.43 12.54 -9.91
CA TYR A 106 13.33 11.54 -9.35
C TYR A 106 13.62 10.42 -10.36
N PHE A 107 12.58 9.88 -11.03
CA PHE A 107 12.74 8.78 -11.97
C PHE A 107 13.29 9.20 -13.34
N ARG A 108 13.13 10.45 -13.77
CA ARG A 108 13.77 10.99 -14.99
C ARG A 108 15.30 10.91 -14.97
N LYS A 109 15.90 10.66 -13.82
CA LYS A 109 17.36 10.44 -13.69
C LYS A 109 17.78 9.02 -14.10
N PHE A 110 16.85 8.13 -14.40
CA PHE A 110 17.10 6.76 -14.80
C PHE A 110 16.66 6.60 -16.26
N ASP A 111 17.63 6.38 -17.15
CA ASP A 111 17.44 6.38 -18.61
C ASP A 111 16.61 5.20 -19.15
N ASP A 112 16.37 4.16 -18.32
CA ASP A 112 15.78 2.90 -18.75
C ASP A 112 14.25 2.81 -18.54
N VAL A 113 13.56 3.89 -18.12
CA VAL A 113 12.13 3.84 -17.77
C VAL A 113 11.33 4.87 -18.56
N SER A 114 10.30 4.43 -19.26
CA SER A 114 9.41 5.34 -20.01
C SER A 114 8.54 6.18 -19.07
N GLU A 115 8.14 7.38 -19.54
CA GLU A 115 7.29 8.29 -18.74
C GLU A 115 5.93 7.64 -18.38
N SER A 116 5.36 6.82 -19.28
CA SER A 116 4.11 6.09 -19.03
C SER A 116 4.25 5.01 -17.95
N GLU A 117 5.40 4.35 -17.86
CA GLU A 117 5.69 3.38 -16.79
C GLU A 117 5.84 4.08 -15.45
N VAL A 118 6.50 5.25 -15.42
CA VAL A 118 6.62 6.08 -14.22
C VAL A 118 5.24 6.53 -13.73
N ASP A 119 4.38 7.05 -14.62
CA ASP A 119 3.01 7.46 -14.28
C ASP A 119 2.19 6.30 -13.70
N SER A 120 2.30 5.12 -14.30
CA SER A 120 1.65 3.91 -13.81
C SER A 120 2.18 3.50 -12.43
N ALA A 121 3.49 3.53 -12.23
CA ALA A 121 4.11 3.19 -10.95
C ALA A 121 3.74 4.19 -9.83
N ILE A 122 3.67 5.49 -10.12
CA ILE A 122 3.20 6.52 -9.19
C ILE A 122 1.78 6.22 -8.75
N TYR A 123 0.87 5.99 -9.71
CA TYR A 123 -0.51 5.65 -9.39
C TYR A 123 -0.64 4.39 -8.54
N LEU A 124 0.03 3.31 -8.93
CA LEU A 124 -0.02 2.01 -8.25
C LEU A 124 0.61 2.04 -6.85
N SER A 125 1.60 2.90 -6.66
CA SER A 125 2.29 3.07 -5.38
C SER A 125 1.57 3.98 -4.38
N GLY A 126 0.59 4.77 -4.85
CA GLY A 126 -0.04 5.83 -4.06
C GLY A 126 0.97 6.93 -3.69
N SER A 127 1.74 7.37 -4.69
CA SER A 127 2.80 8.39 -4.56
C SER A 127 3.89 8.05 -3.55
N ASN A 128 4.13 6.74 -3.31
CA ASN A 128 5.23 6.27 -2.48
C ASN A 128 6.42 5.89 -3.36
N ILE A 129 7.50 6.68 -3.29
CA ILE A 129 8.68 6.55 -4.16
C ILE A 129 9.37 5.18 -4.06
N ASN A 130 9.47 4.61 -2.85
CA ASN A 130 10.10 3.29 -2.67
C ASN A 130 9.24 2.18 -3.26
N THR A 131 7.92 2.27 -3.12
CA THR A 131 6.98 1.32 -3.71
C THR A 131 6.95 1.47 -5.23
N ALA A 132 6.97 2.70 -5.76
CA ALA A 132 7.08 2.96 -7.20
C ALA A 132 8.37 2.37 -7.78
N GLN A 133 9.51 2.55 -7.10
CA GLN A 133 10.78 1.96 -7.53
C GLN A 133 10.75 0.42 -7.57
N LYS A 134 10.10 -0.22 -6.59
CA LYS A 134 9.93 -1.68 -6.60
C LYS A 134 9.03 -2.13 -7.75
N ILE A 135 7.91 -1.44 -7.97
CA ILE A 135 7.01 -1.74 -9.09
C ILE A 135 7.76 -1.63 -10.42
N LEU A 136 8.57 -0.60 -10.63
CA LEU A 136 9.37 -0.42 -11.84
C LEU A 136 10.45 -1.49 -12.01
N ARG A 137 11.13 -1.90 -10.94
CA ARG A 137 12.12 -3.00 -10.99
C ARG A 137 11.50 -4.36 -11.24
N ASP A 138 10.31 -4.59 -10.69
CA ASP A 138 9.59 -5.87 -10.76
C ASP A 138 8.61 -5.94 -11.94
N ALA A 139 8.72 -5.07 -12.95
CA ALA A 139 7.80 -4.85 -14.07
C ALA A 139 7.53 -6.08 -14.98
N THR A 140 7.86 -7.29 -14.54
CA THR A 140 7.67 -8.54 -15.28
C THR A 140 6.25 -9.13 -15.16
N VAL A 141 5.35 -8.53 -14.38
CA VAL A 141 3.97 -9.04 -14.25
C VAL A 141 3.09 -8.35 -15.29
N ASP A 142 2.69 -9.09 -16.29
CA ASP A 142 1.69 -8.65 -17.29
C ASP A 142 0.29 -8.55 -16.65
N ASN A 143 0.11 -7.49 -15.86
CA ASN A 143 -1.13 -7.25 -15.12
C ASN A 143 -2.35 -7.20 -16.05
N LEU A 144 -2.21 -6.72 -17.28
CA LEU A 144 -3.31 -6.62 -18.22
C LEU A 144 -3.81 -7.99 -18.68
N ASN A 145 -2.91 -8.91 -19.05
CA ASN A 145 -3.31 -10.26 -19.45
C ASN A 145 -3.87 -11.05 -18.26
N TYR A 146 -3.27 -10.94 -17.07
CA TYR A 146 -3.81 -11.57 -15.87
C TYR A 146 -5.22 -11.04 -15.53
N LEU A 147 -5.47 -9.74 -15.67
CA LEU A 147 -6.79 -9.15 -15.48
C LEU A 147 -7.79 -9.63 -16.54
N LYS A 148 -7.40 -9.64 -17.82
CA LYS A 148 -8.23 -10.14 -18.92
C LYS A 148 -8.67 -11.59 -18.68
N GLU A 149 -7.73 -12.46 -18.31
CA GLU A 149 -8.02 -13.87 -18.03
C GLU A 149 -8.92 -14.04 -16.81
N TRP A 150 -8.64 -13.31 -15.71
CA TRP A 150 -9.46 -13.36 -14.52
C TRP A 150 -10.90 -12.96 -14.79
N LEU A 151 -11.13 -11.83 -15.45
CA LEU A 151 -12.47 -11.36 -15.80
C LEU A 151 -13.19 -12.31 -16.77
N ARG A 152 -12.47 -12.93 -17.72
CA ARG A 152 -13.06 -13.96 -18.60
C ARG A 152 -13.51 -15.18 -17.80
N ASN A 153 -12.71 -15.63 -16.84
CA ASN A 153 -13.07 -16.78 -15.99
C ASN A 153 -14.26 -16.43 -15.08
N CYS A 154 -14.36 -15.20 -14.58
CA CYS A 154 -15.52 -14.72 -13.85
C CYS A 154 -16.77 -14.66 -14.75
N TYR A 155 -16.65 -14.18 -16.00
CA TYR A 155 -17.74 -14.09 -16.96
C TYR A 155 -18.29 -15.47 -17.36
N SER A 156 -17.41 -16.46 -17.52
CA SER A 156 -17.75 -17.84 -17.88
C SER A 156 -18.04 -18.75 -16.69
N GLU A 157 -17.95 -18.23 -15.45
CA GLU A 157 -18.08 -19.01 -14.20
C GLU A 157 -17.17 -20.24 -14.14
N ASN A 158 -15.98 -20.13 -14.73
CA ASN A 158 -15.01 -21.22 -14.72
C ASN A 158 -14.27 -21.26 -13.37
N PHE A 159 -14.91 -21.85 -12.36
CA PHE A 159 -14.37 -21.92 -11.00
C PHE A 159 -13.07 -22.73 -10.89
N LEU A 160 -12.79 -23.64 -11.80
CA LEU A 160 -11.51 -24.38 -11.82
C LEU A 160 -10.35 -23.44 -12.16
N GLU A 161 -10.50 -22.62 -13.18
CA GLU A 161 -9.48 -21.64 -13.55
C GLU A 161 -9.41 -20.48 -12.54
N ILE A 162 -10.53 -20.07 -11.95
CA ILE A 162 -10.55 -19.12 -10.84
C ILE A 162 -9.71 -19.65 -9.67
N ASN A 163 -9.83 -20.93 -9.33
CA ASN A 163 -9.04 -21.53 -8.25
C ASN A 163 -7.52 -21.50 -8.54
N LYS A 164 -7.09 -21.75 -9.78
CA LYS A 164 -5.69 -21.61 -10.16
C LYS A 164 -5.19 -20.15 -10.00
N LYS A 165 -6.04 -19.18 -10.35
CA LYS A 165 -5.73 -17.76 -10.16
C LYS A 165 -5.68 -17.37 -8.69
N LEU A 166 -6.44 -18.03 -7.81
CA LEU A 166 -6.33 -17.86 -6.36
C LEU A 166 -4.93 -18.22 -5.84
N ASP A 167 -4.38 -19.34 -6.30
CA ASP A 167 -3.04 -19.77 -5.91
C ASP A 167 -2.00 -18.79 -6.42
N TRP A 168 -2.05 -18.42 -7.71
CA TRP A 168 -1.18 -17.38 -8.26
C TRP A 168 -1.25 -16.08 -7.46
N PHE A 169 -2.45 -15.55 -7.19
CA PHE A 169 -2.61 -14.31 -6.44
C PHE A 169 -2.06 -14.44 -5.02
N ASN A 170 -2.27 -15.58 -4.37
CA ASN A 170 -1.77 -15.84 -3.02
C ASN A 170 -0.24 -15.88 -2.95
N ASP A 171 0.43 -16.35 -4.00
CA ASP A 171 1.88 -16.48 -4.04
C ASP A 171 2.60 -15.16 -4.36
N LEU A 172 1.88 -14.16 -4.86
CA LEU A 172 2.43 -12.83 -5.05
C LEU A 172 2.87 -12.21 -3.72
N SER A 173 3.89 -11.35 -3.74
CA SER A 173 4.21 -10.49 -2.61
C SER A 173 3.06 -9.52 -2.31
N LYS A 174 2.97 -9.01 -1.08
CA LYS A 174 1.91 -8.07 -0.69
C LYS A 174 1.88 -6.83 -1.60
N ILE A 175 3.05 -6.34 -2.02
CA ILE A 175 3.17 -5.20 -2.94
C ILE A 175 2.58 -5.54 -4.30
N LYS A 176 2.89 -6.70 -4.87
CA LYS A 176 2.36 -7.15 -6.17
C LYS A 176 0.86 -7.40 -6.13
N LYS A 177 0.33 -8.00 -5.06
CA LYS A 177 -1.12 -8.14 -4.82
C LYS A 177 -1.83 -6.79 -4.86
N ARG A 178 -1.31 -5.83 -4.08
CA ARG A 178 -1.85 -4.47 -4.02
C ARG A 178 -1.76 -3.77 -5.38
N ALA A 179 -0.63 -3.85 -6.05
CA ALA A 179 -0.42 -3.26 -7.37
C ALA A 179 -1.41 -3.83 -8.40
N PHE A 180 -1.66 -5.14 -8.40
CA PHE A 180 -2.64 -5.78 -9.28
C PHE A 180 -4.07 -5.28 -9.03
N LEU A 181 -4.51 -5.18 -7.77
CA LEU A 181 -5.84 -4.66 -7.44
C LEU A 181 -5.96 -3.17 -7.79
N MET A 182 -4.94 -2.35 -7.53
CA MET A 182 -4.91 -0.94 -7.91
C MET A 182 -4.91 -0.75 -9.43
N TYR A 183 -4.19 -1.59 -10.16
CA TYR A 183 -4.21 -1.61 -11.62
C TYR A 183 -5.60 -1.95 -12.16
N SER A 184 -6.22 -3.00 -11.60
CA SER A 184 -7.60 -3.38 -11.95
C SER A 184 -8.58 -2.23 -11.68
N LEU A 185 -8.46 -1.58 -10.51
CA LEU A 185 -9.27 -0.42 -10.14
C LEU A 185 -9.07 0.75 -11.11
N LYS A 186 -7.83 1.05 -11.51
CA LYS A 186 -7.51 2.08 -12.51
C LYS A 186 -8.27 1.81 -13.82
N LEU A 187 -8.14 0.60 -14.37
CA LEU A 187 -8.79 0.26 -15.64
C LEU A 187 -10.32 0.27 -15.57
N MET A 188 -10.92 -0.11 -14.42
CA MET A 188 -12.36 -0.01 -14.25
C MET A 188 -12.84 1.46 -14.19
N ARG A 189 -12.08 2.35 -13.54
CA ARG A 189 -12.34 3.80 -13.55
C ARG A 189 -12.22 4.37 -14.97
N GLU A 190 -11.18 4.00 -15.71
CA GLU A 190 -11.04 4.40 -17.12
C GLU A 190 -12.17 3.85 -18.00
N ALA A 191 -12.68 2.64 -17.71
CA ALA A 191 -13.84 2.10 -18.39
C ALA A 191 -15.11 2.95 -18.13
N LEU A 192 -15.29 3.44 -16.90
CA LEU A 192 -16.41 4.33 -16.57
C LEU A 192 -16.26 5.69 -17.27
N VAL A 193 -15.07 6.31 -17.21
CA VAL A 193 -14.77 7.57 -17.92
C VAL A 193 -14.99 7.42 -19.42
N SER A 194 -14.59 6.30 -20.02
CA SER A 194 -14.75 6.02 -21.43
C SER A 194 -16.22 5.93 -21.90
N LYS A 195 -17.17 5.70 -20.97
CA LYS A 195 -18.61 5.76 -21.28
C LYS A 195 -19.07 7.20 -21.54
N ILE A 196 -18.39 8.19 -20.98
CA ILE A 196 -18.66 9.62 -21.16
C ILE A 196 -17.90 10.11 -22.41
N ASP A 197 -16.58 10.02 -22.40
CA ASP A 197 -15.71 10.43 -23.51
C ASP A 197 -14.41 9.62 -23.54
N LEU A 198 -14.16 8.96 -24.68
CA LEU A 198 -12.94 8.18 -24.91
C LEU A 198 -11.67 9.05 -24.98
N SER A 199 -11.79 10.34 -25.30
CA SER A 199 -10.66 11.25 -25.39
C SER A 199 -10.03 11.58 -24.03
N LEU A 200 -10.79 11.42 -22.95
CA LEU A 200 -10.35 11.68 -21.58
C LEU A 200 -9.50 10.54 -20.99
N VAL A 201 -9.50 9.38 -21.65
CA VAL A 201 -8.83 8.18 -21.14
C VAL A 201 -7.32 8.26 -21.39
N LYS A 202 -6.52 8.24 -20.31
CA LYS A 202 -5.05 8.39 -20.34
C LYS A 202 -4.35 7.08 -20.01
N ILE A 203 -4.41 6.11 -20.92
CA ILE A 203 -3.80 4.79 -20.79
C ILE A 203 -3.17 4.37 -22.14
N SER A 204 -2.40 3.28 -22.14
CA SER A 204 -1.79 2.74 -23.36
C SER A 204 -2.84 2.29 -24.40
N GLU A 205 -2.44 2.16 -25.66
CA GLU A 205 -3.37 1.73 -26.71
C GLU A 205 -3.93 0.32 -26.49
N GLU A 206 -3.14 -0.58 -25.91
CA GLU A 206 -3.61 -1.93 -25.58
C GLU A 206 -4.66 -1.90 -24.45
N GLU A 207 -4.44 -1.08 -23.43
CA GLU A 207 -5.40 -0.84 -22.35
C GLU A 207 -6.67 -0.16 -22.85
N LYS A 208 -6.55 0.82 -23.78
CA LYS A 208 -7.72 1.45 -24.43
C LYS A 208 -8.57 0.44 -25.18
N ASN A 209 -7.95 -0.46 -25.94
CA ASN A 209 -8.66 -1.54 -26.62
C ASN A 209 -9.41 -2.44 -25.64
N PHE A 210 -8.77 -2.81 -24.52
CA PHE A 210 -9.43 -3.58 -23.47
C PHE A 210 -10.60 -2.81 -22.87
N VAL A 211 -10.39 -1.58 -22.42
CA VAL A 211 -11.40 -0.72 -21.77
C VAL A 211 -12.59 -0.48 -22.71
N SER A 212 -12.33 -0.19 -24.01
CA SER A 212 -13.36 0.03 -25.02
C SER A 212 -14.28 -1.19 -25.25
N ASN A 213 -13.72 -2.40 -25.11
CA ASN A 213 -14.50 -3.64 -25.19
C ASN A 213 -15.21 -3.93 -23.86
N PHE A 214 -14.50 -3.77 -22.74
CA PHE A 214 -15.03 -4.09 -21.42
C PHE A 214 -16.22 -3.21 -21.01
N ARG A 215 -16.21 -1.92 -21.32
CA ARG A 215 -17.32 -0.99 -21.01
C ARG A 215 -18.69 -1.42 -21.56
N LYS A 216 -18.70 -2.33 -22.55
CA LYS A 216 -19.92 -2.89 -23.15
C LYS A 216 -20.46 -4.10 -22.39
N THR A 217 -19.69 -4.66 -21.48
CA THR A 217 -20.03 -5.93 -20.77
C THR A 217 -20.78 -5.71 -19.48
N LEU A 218 -20.73 -4.50 -18.91
CA LEU A 218 -21.44 -4.13 -17.69
C LEU A 218 -22.21 -2.83 -17.91
N ASP A 219 -23.37 -2.71 -17.26
CA ASP A 219 -24.07 -1.43 -17.15
C ASP A 219 -23.28 -0.46 -16.26
N GLN A 220 -23.75 0.78 -16.13
CA GLN A 220 -23.04 1.81 -15.36
C GLN A 220 -23.06 1.48 -13.88
N GLU A 221 -24.20 1.05 -13.34
CA GLU A 221 -24.38 0.74 -11.91
C GLU A 221 -23.47 -0.42 -11.49
N SER A 222 -23.45 -1.51 -12.24
CA SER A 222 -22.58 -2.66 -11.98
C SER A 222 -21.07 -2.30 -12.08
N LEU A 223 -20.72 -1.37 -12.97
CA LEU A 223 -19.34 -0.90 -13.09
C LEU A 223 -18.94 -0.03 -11.90
N GLU A 224 -19.82 0.85 -11.42
CA GLU A 224 -19.61 1.65 -10.21
C GLU A 224 -19.49 0.74 -8.98
N ASP A 225 -20.34 -0.26 -8.84
CA ASP A 225 -20.28 -1.27 -7.77
C ASP A 225 -18.95 -2.06 -7.81
N LEU A 226 -18.50 -2.43 -9.01
CA LEU A 226 -17.21 -3.11 -9.20
C LEU A 226 -16.03 -2.22 -8.76
N ILE A 227 -16.07 -0.94 -9.08
CA ILE A 227 -15.06 0.04 -8.65
C ILE A 227 -15.02 0.13 -7.11
N LEU A 228 -16.18 0.26 -6.47
CA LEU A 228 -16.28 0.30 -5.01
C LEU A 228 -15.80 -1.00 -4.35
N LEU A 229 -16.10 -2.15 -4.97
CA LEU A 229 -15.68 -3.45 -4.49
C LEU A 229 -14.15 -3.60 -4.53
N LEU A 230 -13.51 -3.20 -5.63
CA LEU A 230 -12.06 -3.22 -5.79
C LEU A 230 -11.38 -2.26 -4.80
N ASP A 231 -11.89 -1.05 -4.63
CA ASP A 231 -11.35 -0.06 -3.69
C ASP A 231 -11.37 -0.56 -2.23
N ARG A 232 -12.51 -1.14 -1.81
CA ARG A 232 -12.63 -1.80 -0.50
C ARG A 232 -11.65 -2.97 -0.35
N SER A 233 -11.43 -3.72 -1.42
CA SER A 233 -10.54 -4.87 -1.40
C SER A 233 -9.07 -4.48 -1.24
N VAL A 234 -8.64 -3.37 -1.84
CA VAL A 234 -7.32 -2.77 -1.56
C VAL A 234 -7.20 -2.43 -0.07
N SER A 235 -8.21 -1.79 0.50
CA SER A 235 -8.23 -1.43 1.92
C SER A 235 -8.19 -2.66 2.84
N TYR A 236 -8.87 -3.75 2.49
CA TYR A 236 -8.83 -5.01 3.25
C TYR A 236 -7.46 -5.69 3.16
N LEU A 237 -6.83 -5.66 1.98
CA LEU A 237 -5.48 -6.18 1.79
C LEU A 237 -4.46 -5.40 2.63
N ASP A 238 -4.60 -4.07 2.69
CA ASP A 238 -3.74 -3.21 3.52
C ASP A 238 -3.89 -3.52 5.01
N ARG A 239 -5.09 -3.95 5.44
CA ARG A 239 -5.41 -4.39 6.81
C ARG A 239 -5.09 -5.87 7.08
N ASN A 240 -4.33 -6.53 6.20
CA ASN A 240 -3.92 -7.93 6.30
C ASN A 240 -5.09 -8.95 6.24
N ALA A 241 -6.13 -8.68 5.47
CA ALA A 241 -7.13 -9.69 5.14
C ALA A 241 -6.47 -10.89 4.42
N ASN A 242 -7.03 -12.08 4.62
CA ASN A 242 -6.53 -13.28 3.94
C ASN A 242 -6.66 -13.13 2.41
N PRO A 243 -5.55 -13.18 1.65
CA PRO A 243 -5.57 -12.90 0.22
C PRO A 243 -6.40 -13.90 -0.60
N LYS A 244 -6.39 -15.19 -0.23
CA LYS A 244 -7.19 -16.22 -0.92
C LYS A 244 -8.69 -15.96 -0.76
N ILE A 245 -9.13 -15.68 0.47
CA ILE A 245 -10.53 -15.41 0.76
C ILE A 245 -10.98 -14.12 0.07
N LEU A 246 -10.14 -13.08 0.12
CA LEU A 246 -10.41 -11.80 -0.52
C LEU A 246 -10.58 -11.94 -2.03
N PHE A 247 -9.66 -12.64 -2.70
CA PHE A 247 -9.70 -12.81 -4.15
C PHE A 247 -10.83 -13.72 -4.60
N LEU A 248 -11.18 -14.75 -3.80
CA LEU A 248 -12.33 -15.59 -4.04
C LEU A 248 -13.65 -14.82 -3.94
N ASP A 249 -13.84 -14.04 -2.88
CA ASP A 249 -15.02 -13.18 -2.68
C ASP A 249 -15.16 -12.18 -3.84
N LEU A 250 -14.06 -11.55 -4.25
CA LEU A 250 -14.02 -10.69 -5.43
C LEU A 250 -14.49 -11.43 -6.69
N SER A 251 -13.94 -12.62 -6.94
CA SER A 251 -14.25 -13.40 -8.15
C SER A 251 -15.73 -13.78 -8.21
N ILE A 252 -16.31 -14.20 -7.08
CA ILE A 252 -17.75 -14.56 -6.99
C ILE A 252 -18.62 -13.30 -7.23
N LYS A 253 -18.30 -12.18 -6.60
CA LYS A 253 -19.08 -10.95 -6.77
C LYS A 253 -18.98 -10.39 -8.19
N ILE A 254 -17.82 -10.46 -8.82
CA ILE A 254 -17.63 -10.08 -10.23
C ILE A 254 -18.45 -11.00 -11.15
N SER A 255 -18.44 -12.31 -10.90
CA SER A 255 -19.30 -13.25 -11.66
C SER A 255 -20.77 -12.86 -11.55
N ASN A 256 -21.25 -12.53 -10.35
CA ASN A 256 -22.63 -12.10 -10.13
C ASN A 256 -22.99 -10.81 -10.89
N PHE A 257 -22.06 -9.84 -11.00
CA PHE A 257 -22.30 -8.63 -11.81
C PHE A 257 -22.50 -8.99 -13.28
N PHE A 258 -21.69 -9.90 -13.82
CA PHE A 258 -21.86 -10.34 -15.21
C PHE A 258 -23.17 -11.10 -15.43
N GLN A 259 -23.67 -11.85 -14.46
CA GLN A 259 -24.94 -12.56 -14.60
C GLN A 259 -26.15 -11.62 -14.58
N LYS A 260 -26.13 -10.57 -13.74
CA LYS A 260 -27.19 -9.56 -13.74
C LYS A 260 -27.41 -8.90 -15.12
N VAL A 261 -26.36 -8.75 -15.91
CA VAL A 261 -26.43 -8.11 -17.24
C VAL A 261 -26.87 -9.11 -18.34
N LYS A 262 -26.75 -10.43 -18.07
CA LYS A 262 -27.20 -11.48 -19.01
C LYS A 262 -28.69 -11.78 -18.90
N THR A 263 -29.33 -11.41 -17.78
CA THR A 263 -30.78 -11.53 -17.54
C THR A 263 -31.51 -10.28 -17.95
#